data_c875361a7c4fa6e0f04ddae4454c71c9
#
_entry.id   c875361a7c4fa6e0f04ddae4454c71c9
#
_cell.length_a   1.000
_cell.length_b   1.000
_cell.length_c   1.000
_cell.angle_alpha   90.00
_cell.angle_beta   90.00
_cell.angle_gamma   90.00
#
_symmetry.space_group_name_H-M   'P 1'
#
loop_
_entity.id
_entity.type
_entity.pdbx_description
1 polymer ?
#
loop_
_entity_poly.entity_id
_entity_poly.type
_entity_poly.pdbx_seq_one_letter_code
_entity_poly.pdbx_strand_id
1 'polypeptide(L)'
;MTLEAEGNSKVTFSDLPVSEAVAWAGKMPHHSTLTFGGELNHPTYLDIPSFYLIAENDKIIRPEMQSMVDAANELRGSPIMEYAIPTGHFPFISQPGMVVEVVRKVTGEKL
;
A
#
# COMPACT_ATOMS: atom_id res chain seq x y z
N MET A 1 0.38 -25.45 6.83
CA MET A 1 0.02 -24.05 6.57
C MET A 1 -1.38 -23.77 7.10
N THR A 2 -1.61 -22.66 7.77
CA THR A 2 -2.94 -22.27 8.25
C THR A 2 -3.81 -21.78 7.10
N LEU A 3 -5.16 -21.80 7.28
CA LEU A 3 -6.09 -21.22 6.31
C LEU A 3 -5.84 -19.71 6.10
N GLU A 4 -5.47 -18.99 7.16
CA GLU A 4 -5.10 -17.57 7.09
C GLU A 4 -3.88 -17.34 6.22
N ALA A 5 -2.83 -18.14 6.40
CA ALA A 5 -1.62 -18.03 5.60
C ALA A 5 -1.90 -18.36 4.12
N GLU A 6 -2.75 -19.36 3.85
CA GLU A 6 -3.17 -19.69 2.49
C GLU A 6 -3.94 -18.53 1.85
N GLY A 7 -4.89 -17.94 2.56
CA GLY A 7 -5.63 -16.77 2.08
C GLY A 7 -4.73 -15.58 1.81
N ASN A 8 -3.82 -15.27 2.72
CA ASN A 8 -2.86 -14.17 2.59
C ASN A 8 -1.90 -14.37 1.40
N SER A 9 -1.48 -15.61 1.13
CA SER A 9 -0.61 -15.87 -0.01
C SER A 9 -1.27 -15.48 -1.35
N LYS A 10 -2.58 -15.64 -1.45
CA LYS A 10 -3.35 -15.37 -2.67
C LYS A 10 -3.75 -13.91 -2.84
N VAL A 11 -3.89 -13.17 -1.75
CA VAL A 11 -4.42 -11.80 -1.75
C VAL A 11 -3.32 -10.78 -1.46
N THR A 12 -2.60 -10.95 -0.36
CA THR A 12 -1.56 -10.00 0.07
C THR A 12 -0.29 -10.11 -0.77
N PHE A 13 0.07 -11.31 -1.18
CA PHE A 13 1.28 -11.61 -1.95
C PHE A 13 0.96 -12.15 -3.35
N SER A 14 -0.10 -11.63 -3.95
CA SER A 14 -0.66 -12.16 -5.20
C SER A 14 0.27 -12.08 -6.42
N ASP A 15 1.21 -11.15 -6.42
CA ASP A 15 2.14 -10.90 -7.54
C ASP A 15 3.53 -11.53 -7.34
N LEU A 16 3.69 -12.35 -6.29
CA LEU A 16 4.90 -13.15 -6.08
C LEU A 16 4.71 -14.58 -6.60
N PRO A 17 5.82 -15.27 -6.95
CA PRO A 17 5.75 -16.72 -7.17
C PRO A 17 5.11 -17.43 -5.98
N VAL A 18 4.33 -18.46 -6.23
CA VAL A 18 3.54 -19.14 -5.19
C VAL A 18 4.37 -19.54 -3.97
N SER A 19 5.57 -20.10 -4.18
CA SER A 19 6.44 -20.52 -3.08
C SER A 19 6.88 -19.37 -2.19
N GLU A 20 7.20 -18.21 -2.79
CA GLU A 20 7.57 -17.00 -2.04
C GLU A 20 6.36 -16.41 -1.32
N ALA A 21 5.21 -16.36 -1.99
CA ALA A 21 3.98 -15.86 -1.40
C ALA A 21 3.61 -16.65 -0.13
N VAL A 22 3.71 -17.96 -0.18
CA VAL A 22 3.45 -18.85 0.97
C VAL A 22 4.47 -18.60 2.09
N ALA A 23 5.75 -18.45 1.76
CA ALA A 23 6.79 -18.20 2.74
C ALA A 23 6.57 -16.88 3.48
N TRP A 24 6.23 -15.82 2.77
CA TRP A 24 5.93 -14.51 3.37
C TRP A 24 4.65 -14.54 4.21
N ALA A 25 3.60 -15.18 3.71
CA ALA A 25 2.33 -15.32 4.44
C ALA A 25 2.52 -16.04 5.77
N GLY A 26 3.39 -17.05 5.82
CA GLY A 26 3.72 -17.76 7.04
C GLY A 26 4.46 -16.94 8.10
N LYS A 27 5.03 -15.80 7.71
CA LYS A 27 5.74 -14.88 8.62
C LYS A 27 4.86 -13.76 9.15
N MET A 28 3.63 -13.62 8.70
CA MET A 28 2.73 -12.55 9.13
C MET A 28 2.30 -12.78 10.58
N PRO A 29 2.51 -11.79 11.47
CA PRO A 29 2.05 -11.88 12.86
C PRO A 29 0.56 -11.58 12.95
N HIS A 30 -0.01 -11.94 14.10
CA HIS A 30 -1.37 -11.51 14.44
C HIS A 30 -1.40 -10.02 14.77
N HIS A 31 -2.53 -9.39 14.48
CA HIS A 31 -2.76 -7.98 14.74
C HIS A 31 -4.06 -7.81 15.53
N SER A 32 -4.07 -6.94 16.54
CA SER A 32 -5.26 -6.65 17.31
C SER A 32 -6.32 -5.95 16.46
N THR A 33 -7.51 -6.53 16.38
CA THR A 33 -8.64 -5.94 15.62
C THR A 33 -9.11 -4.62 16.21
N LEU A 34 -8.89 -4.38 17.51
CA LEU A 34 -9.28 -3.13 18.16
C LEU A 34 -8.53 -1.92 17.64
N THR A 35 -7.33 -2.11 17.11
CA THR A 35 -6.53 -1.02 16.55
C THR A 35 -7.10 -0.44 15.25
N PHE A 36 -7.97 -1.18 14.55
CA PHE A 36 -8.62 -0.72 13.32
C PHE A 36 -9.84 0.17 13.58
N GLY A 37 -10.38 0.18 14.82
CA GLY A 37 -11.57 0.93 15.17
C GLY A 37 -11.32 2.34 15.72
N GLY A 38 -10.05 2.72 15.91
CA GLY A 38 -9.69 4.03 16.44
C GLY A 38 -9.86 5.14 15.40
N GLU A 39 -10.26 6.32 15.87
CA GLU A 39 -10.29 7.52 15.03
C GLU A 39 -8.91 8.17 14.95
N LEU A 40 -8.62 8.76 13.80
CA LEU A 40 -7.40 9.53 13.60
C LEU A 40 -7.60 10.92 14.22
N ASN A 41 -6.78 11.26 15.23
CA ASN A 41 -6.89 12.55 15.93
C ASN A 41 -6.48 13.73 15.03
N HIS A 42 -5.41 13.57 14.28
CA HIS A 42 -4.94 14.57 13.34
C HIS A 42 -4.31 13.92 12.12
N PRO A 43 -4.90 14.07 10.94
CA PRO A 43 -4.32 13.51 9.73
C PRO A 43 -3.15 14.36 9.24
N THR A 44 -1.94 13.83 9.36
CA THR A 44 -0.71 14.55 9.02
C THR A 44 -0.61 14.96 7.55
N TYR A 45 -1.32 14.29 6.66
CA TYR A 45 -1.36 14.65 5.25
C TYR A 45 -2.02 16.02 4.99
N LEU A 46 -2.68 16.62 5.99
CA LEU A 46 -3.19 17.98 5.90
C LEU A 46 -2.08 19.04 6.02
N ASP A 47 -0.99 18.71 6.72
CA ASP A 47 0.08 19.66 7.05
C ASP A 47 1.36 19.43 6.24
N ILE A 48 1.59 18.20 5.78
CA ILE A 48 2.86 17.79 5.18
C ILE A 48 2.61 17.41 3.72
N PRO A 49 3.49 17.81 2.77
CA PRO A 49 3.41 17.33 1.39
C PRO A 49 3.37 15.81 1.36
N SER A 50 2.35 15.26 0.72
CA SER A 50 2.09 13.83 0.75
C SER A 50 1.99 13.27 -0.66
N PHE A 51 2.40 12.01 -0.81
CA PHE A 51 2.41 11.29 -2.08
C PHE A 51 1.76 9.94 -1.87
N TYR A 52 1.02 9.46 -2.84
CA TYR A 52 0.35 8.17 -2.78
C TYR A 52 0.82 7.28 -3.92
N LEU A 53 1.32 6.11 -3.58
CA LEU A 53 1.71 5.10 -4.56
C LEU A 53 0.59 4.08 -4.71
N ILE A 54 -0.04 4.09 -5.88
CA ILE A 54 -1.13 3.17 -6.21
C ILE A 54 -0.54 1.87 -6.74
N ALA A 55 -0.86 0.77 -6.08
CA ALA A 55 -0.57 -0.57 -6.56
C ALA A 55 -1.77 -1.06 -7.39
N GLU A 56 -1.64 -1.03 -8.71
CA GLU A 56 -2.77 -1.25 -9.63
C GLU A 56 -3.38 -2.64 -9.57
N ASN A 57 -2.60 -3.64 -9.15
CA ASN A 57 -3.05 -5.03 -9.03
C ASN A 57 -3.28 -5.46 -7.57
N ASP A 58 -3.39 -4.50 -6.67
CA ASP A 58 -3.66 -4.75 -5.26
C ASP A 58 -5.04 -5.37 -5.09
N LYS A 59 -5.09 -6.52 -4.43
CA LYS A 59 -6.34 -7.24 -4.16
C LYS A 59 -6.92 -6.95 -2.78
N ILE A 60 -6.24 -6.14 -1.98
CA ILE A 60 -6.70 -5.72 -0.65
C ILE A 60 -7.26 -4.30 -0.73
N ILE A 61 -6.42 -3.34 -1.11
CA ILE A 61 -6.83 -1.96 -1.35
C ILE A 61 -6.92 -1.76 -2.85
N ARG A 62 -8.10 -2.02 -3.39
CA ARG A 62 -8.34 -1.98 -4.83
C ARG A 62 -8.32 -0.55 -5.35
N PRO A 63 -7.97 -0.34 -6.64
CA PRO A 63 -8.01 0.98 -7.26
C PRO A 63 -9.37 1.71 -7.12
N GLU A 64 -10.47 0.95 -7.02
CA GLU A 64 -11.81 1.49 -6.80
C GLU A 64 -11.94 2.24 -5.46
N MET A 65 -11.01 2.03 -4.53
CA MET A 65 -10.95 2.76 -3.25
C MET A 65 -10.27 4.13 -3.40
N GLN A 66 -10.01 4.56 -4.63
CA GLN A 66 -9.44 5.86 -4.97
C GLN A 66 -10.23 7.03 -4.33
N SER A 67 -11.51 6.86 -4.08
CA SER A 67 -12.35 7.84 -3.39
C SER A 67 -11.80 8.26 -2.01
N MET A 68 -11.00 7.40 -1.38
CA MET A 68 -10.33 7.73 -0.11
C MET A 68 -9.29 8.85 -0.31
N VAL A 69 -8.55 8.78 -1.41
CA VAL A 69 -7.58 9.81 -1.76
C VAL A 69 -8.29 11.09 -2.18
N ASP A 70 -9.39 10.98 -2.91
CA ASP A 70 -10.19 12.13 -3.32
C ASP A 70 -10.75 12.88 -2.11
N ALA A 71 -11.26 12.15 -1.12
CA ALA A 71 -11.73 12.75 0.13
C ALA A 71 -10.59 13.45 0.89
N ALA A 72 -9.40 12.88 0.93
CA ALA A 72 -8.23 13.50 1.55
C ALA A 72 -7.83 14.78 0.79
N ASN A 73 -7.90 14.76 -0.53
CA ASN A 73 -7.63 15.93 -1.36
C ASN A 73 -8.59 17.10 -1.07
N GLU A 74 -9.88 16.79 -0.90
CA GLU A 74 -10.87 17.80 -0.56
C GLU A 74 -10.58 18.45 0.79
N LEU A 75 -10.24 17.64 1.80
CA LEU A 75 -9.90 18.14 3.13
C LEU A 75 -8.63 18.98 3.14
N ARG A 76 -7.65 18.58 2.34
CA ARG A 76 -6.35 19.26 2.28
C ARG A 76 -6.41 20.58 1.53
N GLY A 77 -7.31 20.71 0.56
CA GLY A 77 -7.38 21.88 -0.33
C GLY A 77 -6.30 21.94 -1.40
N SER A 78 -5.47 20.89 -1.52
CA SER A 78 -4.48 20.73 -2.59
C SER A 78 -4.30 19.25 -2.91
N PRO A 79 -4.07 18.89 -4.18
CA PRO A 79 -3.97 17.47 -4.55
C PRO A 79 -2.78 16.77 -3.89
N ILE A 80 -3.01 15.54 -3.43
CA ILE A 80 -1.95 14.58 -3.14
C ILE A 80 -1.46 14.05 -4.47
N MET A 81 -0.15 14.10 -4.70
CA MET A 81 0.41 13.55 -5.93
C MET A 81 0.37 12.03 -5.92
N GLU A 82 -0.08 11.45 -7.02
CA GLU A 82 -0.25 10.02 -7.16
C GLU A 82 0.74 9.43 -8.16
N TYR A 83 1.24 8.25 -7.85
CA TYR A 83 2.05 7.43 -8.73
C TYR A 83 1.43 6.04 -8.78
N ALA A 84 1.37 5.45 -9.96
CA ALA A 84 0.80 4.11 -10.14
C ALA A 84 1.85 3.14 -10.65
N ILE A 85 1.88 1.95 -10.07
CA ILE A 85 2.76 0.86 -10.50
C ILE A 85 1.96 -0.44 -10.63
N PRO A 86 2.31 -1.32 -11.58
CA PRO A 86 1.56 -2.56 -11.84
C PRO A 86 1.95 -3.69 -10.88
N THR A 87 1.71 -3.49 -9.60
CA THR A 87 2.09 -4.44 -8.55
C THR A 87 0.92 -4.81 -7.65
N GLY A 88 1.09 -5.86 -6.85
CA GLY A 88 0.18 -6.21 -5.78
C GLY A 88 0.38 -5.37 -4.52
N HIS A 89 -0.15 -5.84 -3.40
CA HIS A 89 -0.25 -5.09 -2.14
C HIS A 89 1.09 -4.67 -1.52
N PHE A 90 2.13 -5.48 -1.68
CA PHE A 90 3.46 -5.19 -1.15
C PHE A 90 4.49 -4.99 -2.26
N PRO A 91 4.46 -3.84 -2.93
CA PRO A 91 5.37 -3.58 -4.05
C PRO A 91 6.84 -3.55 -3.64
N PHE A 92 7.16 -3.19 -2.41
CA PHE A 92 8.52 -3.19 -1.89
C PHE A 92 9.12 -4.59 -1.77
N ILE A 93 8.29 -5.64 -1.80
CA ILE A 93 8.74 -7.04 -1.85
C ILE A 93 8.83 -7.53 -3.29
N SER A 94 7.76 -7.31 -4.08
CA SER A 94 7.69 -7.84 -5.45
C SER A 94 8.48 -7.01 -6.47
N GLN A 95 8.50 -5.69 -6.31
CA GLN A 95 9.16 -4.75 -7.23
C GLN A 95 9.88 -3.63 -6.47
N PRO A 96 10.89 -3.96 -5.66
CA PRO A 96 11.58 -2.95 -4.85
C PRO A 96 12.21 -1.83 -5.67
N GLY A 97 12.69 -2.13 -6.87
CA GLY A 97 13.28 -1.13 -7.77
C GLY A 97 12.29 -0.04 -8.17
N MET A 98 11.04 -0.40 -8.45
CA MET A 98 9.99 0.55 -8.79
C MET A 98 9.65 1.46 -7.61
N VAL A 99 9.60 0.91 -6.40
CA VAL A 99 9.35 1.69 -5.19
C VAL A 99 10.49 2.66 -4.92
N VAL A 100 11.73 2.21 -5.04
CA VAL A 100 12.92 3.06 -4.88
C VAL A 100 12.88 4.23 -5.87
N GLU A 101 12.53 3.97 -7.12
CA GLU A 101 12.43 5.01 -8.14
C GLU A 101 11.41 6.09 -7.76
N VAL A 102 10.23 5.70 -7.28
CA VAL A 102 9.20 6.65 -6.84
C VAL A 102 9.69 7.45 -5.62
N VAL A 103 10.28 6.78 -4.63
CA VAL A 103 10.84 7.46 -3.44
C VAL A 103 11.89 8.49 -3.83
N ARG A 104 12.78 8.16 -4.74
CA ARG A 104 13.81 9.09 -5.23
C ARG A 104 13.19 10.29 -5.93
N LYS A 105 12.15 10.11 -6.73
CA LYS A 105 11.42 11.20 -7.38
C LYS A 105 10.77 12.13 -6.37
N VAL A 106 10.04 11.59 -5.39
CA VAL A 106 9.31 12.42 -4.42
C VAL A 106 10.22 13.15 -3.46
N THR A 107 11.43 12.66 -3.24
CA THR A 107 12.45 13.36 -2.44
C THR A 107 13.21 14.44 -3.23
N GLY A 108 12.85 14.65 -4.48
CA GLY A 108 13.44 15.70 -5.32
C GLY A 108 14.71 15.31 -6.06
N GLU A 109 15.07 14.03 -6.06
CA GLU A 109 16.24 13.56 -6.79
C GLU A 109 15.98 13.57 -8.29
N LYS A 110 16.92 14.08 -9.06
CA LYS A 110 16.85 14.04 -10.51
C LYS A 110 17.34 12.67 -11.00
N LEU A 111 16.46 11.97 -11.69
CA LEU A 111 16.75 10.67 -12.29
C LEU A 111 17.07 10.79 -13.76
#